data_cf5dc0eaf1df37a9c38919aebdb11496
#
_entry.id   cf5dc0eaf1df37a9c38919aebdb11496
#
_cell.length_a   1.000
_cell.length_b   1.000
_cell.length_c   1.000
_cell.angle_alpha   90.00
_cell.angle_beta   90.00
_cell.angle_gamma   90.00
#
_symmetry.space_group_name_H-M   'P 1'
#
loop_
_entity.id
_entity.type
_entity.pdbx_description
1 polymer ?
#
loop_
_entity_poly.entity_id
_entity_poly.type
_entity_poly.pdbx_seq_one_letter_code
_entity_poly.pdbx_strand_id
1 'polypeptide(L)'
;ELNTEIGVTCFGQEFNPSTFAIAKADMMIRGGDPNNMRFGDTLSEDQFSGYQFQYIISNPPFGIDWKREKAAVEAEAKKGELGRFAPGLPKISDGQQLFVLNGLSKLAPNGKMAIIQNGSPLFSGDAGSGPSEIRRYILENDWLDAIVQLGTDMFMNTGISTYIWICSKDKPIHRAGKVQLIDASHCFEARRKSIGTKRNDITDKCRDLIVKAYGAFENGTIYGEKDGIYCQSKIFDTEEFGYQKIVVEQPQKDENGEIILKKGKPVADVSLRDTEKVPLTEEIEEYFKREVLPYAPEAWIDEKKTKKGYEIPMTRYFYEYQAPEPVEEIAVRLHELELDIQSSLDALFGEK
;
A
#
# COMPACT_ATOMS: atom_id res chain seq x y z
N GLU A 1 7.36 20.86 -17.29
CA GLU A 1 7.90 20.98 -18.65
C GLU A 1 9.24 20.25 -18.67
N LEU A 2 9.39 19.27 -19.59
CA LEU A 2 10.67 18.60 -19.78
C LEU A 2 11.61 19.61 -20.45
N ASN A 3 12.78 19.80 -19.86
CA ASN A 3 13.83 20.58 -20.50
C ASN A 3 14.25 19.85 -21.79
N THR A 4 13.92 20.40 -22.94
CA THR A 4 14.20 19.81 -24.27
C THR A 4 15.69 19.70 -24.60
N GLU A 5 16.55 20.32 -23.82
CA GLU A 5 18.02 20.24 -23.98
C GLU A 5 18.62 18.99 -23.33
N ILE A 6 17.88 18.28 -22.45
CA ILE A 6 18.34 17.07 -21.79
C ILE A 6 17.87 15.86 -22.58
N GLY A 7 18.80 15.15 -23.21
CA GLY A 7 18.51 13.87 -23.86
C GLY A 7 18.10 12.80 -22.82
N VAL A 8 16.91 12.22 -22.99
CA VAL A 8 16.42 11.11 -22.18
C VAL A 8 16.60 9.80 -22.95
N THR A 9 17.33 8.85 -22.39
CA THR A 9 17.44 7.49 -22.94
C THR A 9 16.49 6.57 -22.17
N CYS A 10 15.52 6.00 -22.91
CA CYS A 10 14.55 5.07 -22.35
C CYS A 10 15.01 3.63 -22.48
N PHE A 11 14.72 2.83 -21.46
CA PHE A 11 14.95 1.37 -21.42
C PHE A 11 13.67 0.68 -20.98
N GLY A 12 13.43 -0.53 -21.46
CA GLY A 12 12.27 -1.30 -21.06
C GLY A 12 12.49 -2.80 -21.24
N GLN A 13 11.75 -3.57 -20.44
CA GLN A 13 11.69 -5.02 -20.57
C GLN A 13 10.23 -5.46 -20.60
N GLU A 14 9.88 -6.32 -21.55
CA GLU A 14 8.53 -6.83 -21.73
C GLU A 14 8.59 -8.32 -22.12
N PHE A 15 7.76 -9.11 -21.49
CA PHE A 15 7.71 -10.53 -21.73
C PHE A 15 6.62 -10.95 -22.72
N ASN A 16 5.57 -10.14 -22.92
CA ASN A 16 4.54 -10.40 -23.92
C ASN A 16 5.06 -10.02 -25.32
N PRO A 17 5.11 -10.97 -26.29
CA PRO A 17 5.68 -10.71 -27.60
C PRO A 17 5.00 -9.59 -28.37
N SER A 18 3.68 -9.48 -28.27
CA SER A 18 2.89 -8.46 -28.98
C SER A 18 3.14 -7.08 -28.37
N THR A 19 3.11 -6.97 -27.06
CA THR A 19 3.39 -5.71 -26.34
C THR A 19 4.83 -5.28 -26.55
N PHE A 20 5.78 -6.23 -26.56
CA PHE A 20 7.17 -5.97 -26.87
C PHE A 20 7.37 -5.39 -28.28
N ALA A 21 6.71 -5.96 -29.29
CA ALA A 21 6.78 -5.47 -30.66
C ALA A 21 6.20 -4.04 -30.77
N ILE A 22 5.10 -3.76 -30.11
CA ILE A 22 4.47 -2.42 -30.05
C ILE A 22 5.44 -1.44 -29.38
N ALA A 23 6.02 -1.79 -28.23
CA ALA A 23 6.94 -0.94 -27.51
C ALA A 23 8.20 -0.61 -28.32
N LYS A 24 8.74 -1.58 -29.08
CA LYS A 24 9.86 -1.33 -30.00
C LYS A 24 9.48 -0.37 -31.11
N ALA A 25 8.31 -0.57 -31.71
CA ALA A 25 7.82 0.31 -32.78
C ALA A 25 7.62 1.75 -32.28
N ASP A 26 6.99 1.92 -31.11
CA ASP A 26 6.78 3.25 -30.51
C ASP A 26 8.11 3.94 -30.19
N MET A 27 9.09 3.18 -29.66
CA MET A 27 10.44 3.70 -29.39
C MET A 27 11.13 4.19 -30.66
N MET A 28 11.03 3.44 -31.76
CA MET A 28 11.56 3.84 -33.06
C MET A 28 10.90 5.11 -33.60
N ILE A 29 9.56 5.19 -33.56
CA ILE A 29 8.78 6.35 -34.02
C ILE A 29 9.17 7.61 -33.24
N ARG A 30 9.48 7.48 -31.96
CA ARG A 30 9.93 8.59 -31.09
C ARG A 30 11.43 8.91 -31.20
N GLY A 31 12.16 8.24 -32.07
CA GLY A 31 13.59 8.47 -32.27
C GLY A 31 14.50 7.87 -31.19
N GLY A 32 13.97 6.97 -30.36
CA GLY A 32 14.75 6.21 -29.39
C GLY A 32 15.41 4.98 -30.01
N ASP A 33 16.40 4.39 -29.29
CA ASP A 33 17.05 3.14 -29.71
C ASP A 33 16.18 1.91 -29.36
N PRO A 34 15.63 1.20 -30.38
CA PRO A 34 14.79 0.02 -30.12
C PRO A 34 15.53 -1.14 -29.46
N ASN A 35 16.87 -1.15 -29.42
CA ASN A 35 17.66 -2.17 -28.74
C ASN A 35 17.62 -2.01 -27.20
N ASN A 36 17.24 -0.86 -26.72
CA ASN A 36 16.99 -0.61 -25.29
C ASN A 36 15.68 -1.24 -24.81
N MET A 37 14.80 -1.69 -25.72
CA MET A 37 13.66 -2.53 -25.40
C MET A 37 14.05 -3.98 -25.51
N ARG A 38 14.06 -4.73 -24.39
CA ARG A 38 14.51 -6.11 -24.32
C ARG A 38 13.35 -7.06 -24.03
N PHE A 39 13.38 -8.21 -24.68
CA PHE A 39 12.40 -9.27 -24.47
C PHE A 39 12.82 -10.17 -23.32
N GLY A 40 11.92 -10.49 -22.41
CA GLY A 40 12.15 -11.42 -21.31
C GLY A 40 11.28 -11.09 -20.09
N ASP A 41 11.14 -12.09 -19.21
CA ASP A 41 10.42 -11.95 -17.96
C ASP A 41 11.26 -11.19 -16.92
N THR A 42 10.70 -10.12 -16.36
CA THR A 42 11.41 -9.25 -15.39
C THR A 42 11.83 -9.98 -14.13
N LEU A 43 11.07 -10.96 -13.68
CA LEU A 43 11.31 -11.66 -12.42
C LEU A 43 12.33 -12.80 -12.58
N SER A 44 12.24 -13.55 -13.67
CA SER A 44 13.07 -14.74 -13.91
C SER A 44 14.26 -14.52 -14.87
N GLU A 45 14.17 -13.52 -15.76
CA GLU A 45 15.16 -13.28 -16.83
C GLU A 45 15.57 -11.81 -16.89
N ASP A 46 16.25 -11.33 -15.85
CA ASP A 46 16.68 -9.94 -15.76
C ASP A 46 17.63 -9.53 -16.91
N GLN A 47 17.12 -8.80 -17.86
CA GLN A 47 17.86 -8.31 -19.02
C GLN A 47 18.71 -7.06 -18.72
N PHE A 48 18.54 -6.44 -17.55
CA PHE A 48 19.24 -5.23 -17.13
C PHE A 48 20.05 -5.44 -15.84
N SER A 49 20.63 -6.63 -15.68
CA SER A 49 21.51 -6.90 -14.54
C SER A 49 22.71 -5.94 -14.54
N GLY A 50 22.97 -5.31 -13.40
CA GLY A 50 24.05 -4.31 -13.24
C GLY A 50 23.75 -2.92 -13.80
N TYR A 51 22.60 -2.70 -14.43
CA TYR A 51 22.19 -1.35 -14.83
C TYR A 51 21.66 -0.58 -13.64
N GLN A 52 21.90 0.75 -13.67
CA GLN A 52 21.31 1.70 -12.72
C GLN A 52 20.60 2.82 -13.48
N PHE A 53 19.39 3.13 -13.06
CA PHE A 53 18.53 4.13 -13.69
C PHE A 53 18.26 5.30 -12.74
N GLN A 54 18.28 6.51 -13.28
CA GLN A 54 17.93 7.72 -12.52
C GLN A 54 16.43 7.82 -12.27
N TYR A 55 15.63 7.35 -13.23
CA TYR A 55 14.17 7.37 -13.14
C TYR A 55 13.61 6.01 -13.54
N ILE A 56 12.69 5.51 -12.71
CA ILE A 56 11.96 4.27 -12.99
C ILE A 56 10.47 4.57 -12.87
N ILE A 57 9.72 4.24 -13.92
CA ILE A 57 8.26 4.33 -13.94
C ILE A 57 7.73 2.94 -14.28
N SER A 58 6.81 2.41 -13.47
CA SER A 58 6.27 1.07 -13.68
C SER A 58 4.79 1.00 -13.30
N ASN A 59 4.03 0.27 -14.09
CA ASN A 59 2.68 -0.16 -13.77
C ASN A 59 2.60 -1.68 -13.98
N PRO A 60 3.14 -2.47 -13.03
CA PRO A 60 3.16 -3.92 -13.14
C PRO A 60 1.74 -4.49 -13.00
N PRO A 61 1.52 -5.74 -13.44
CA PRO A 61 0.22 -6.37 -13.27
C PRO A 61 -0.11 -6.57 -11.78
N PHE A 62 -1.39 -6.31 -11.42
CA PHE A 62 -1.89 -6.45 -10.05
C PHE A 62 -2.38 -7.88 -9.78
N GLY A 63 -2.05 -8.43 -8.60
CA GLY A 63 -2.60 -9.69 -8.12
C GLY A 63 -2.26 -10.92 -8.97
N ILE A 64 -1.18 -10.87 -9.74
CA ILE A 64 -0.71 -12.01 -10.52
C ILE A 64 0.20 -12.89 -9.66
N ASP A 65 -0.01 -14.21 -9.75
CA ASP A 65 0.87 -15.18 -9.11
C ASP A 65 2.21 -15.29 -9.86
N TRP A 66 3.26 -15.57 -9.10
CA TRP A 66 4.62 -15.76 -9.62
C TRP A 66 5.11 -17.21 -9.47
N LYS A 67 4.17 -18.18 -9.64
CA LYS A 67 4.49 -19.62 -9.52
C LYS A 67 5.50 -20.08 -10.54
N ARG A 68 5.43 -19.55 -11.76
CA ARG A 68 6.34 -19.89 -12.86
C ARG A 68 7.77 -19.43 -12.58
N GLU A 69 7.88 -18.25 -12.01
CA GLU A 69 9.15 -17.56 -11.72
C GLU A 69 9.74 -17.99 -10.37
N LYS A 70 9.00 -18.78 -9.57
CA LYS A 70 9.33 -19.15 -8.19
C LYS A 70 10.76 -19.63 -8.01
N ALA A 71 11.19 -20.59 -8.83
CA ALA A 71 12.52 -21.18 -8.70
C ALA A 71 13.64 -20.14 -8.92
N ALA A 72 13.47 -19.25 -9.91
CA ALA A 72 14.43 -18.19 -10.21
C ALA A 72 14.46 -17.12 -9.11
N VAL A 73 13.27 -16.68 -8.66
CA VAL A 73 13.11 -15.68 -7.60
C VAL A 73 13.68 -16.17 -6.26
N GLU A 74 13.38 -17.41 -5.85
CA GLU A 74 13.94 -18.02 -4.63
C GLU A 74 15.46 -18.23 -4.72
N ALA A 75 15.97 -18.61 -5.89
CA ALA A 75 17.41 -18.73 -6.09
C ALA A 75 18.11 -17.38 -5.99
N GLU A 76 17.49 -16.32 -6.51
CA GLU A 76 18.03 -14.98 -6.43
C GLU A 76 17.94 -14.41 -5.00
N ALA A 77 16.85 -14.64 -4.28
CA ALA A 77 16.69 -14.24 -2.88
C ALA A 77 17.80 -14.82 -1.98
N LYS A 78 18.27 -16.03 -2.27
CA LYS A 78 19.36 -16.69 -1.52
C LYS A 78 20.74 -16.10 -1.74
N LYS A 79 20.91 -15.21 -2.73
CA LYS A 79 22.20 -14.53 -2.97
C LYS A 79 22.52 -13.42 -1.95
N GLY A 80 21.65 -13.22 -0.96
CA GLY A 80 21.80 -12.14 0.01
C GLY A 80 21.80 -10.76 -0.65
N GLU A 81 22.65 -9.85 -0.20
CA GLU A 81 22.71 -8.47 -0.71
C GLU A 81 22.94 -8.34 -2.23
N LEU A 82 23.42 -9.38 -2.88
CA LEU A 82 23.58 -9.42 -4.34
C LEU A 82 22.29 -9.78 -5.08
N GLY A 83 21.25 -10.21 -4.38
CA GLY A 83 19.98 -10.63 -4.97
C GLY A 83 18.90 -9.56 -4.81
N ARG A 84 18.16 -9.28 -5.89
CA ARG A 84 17.06 -8.29 -5.87
C ARG A 84 16.00 -8.60 -4.83
N PHE A 85 15.77 -9.87 -4.53
CA PHE A 85 14.66 -10.35 -3.70
C PHE A 85 15.08 -10.77 -2.29
N ALA A 86 16.30 -10.47 -1.88
CA ALA A 86 16.84 -10.81 -0.57
C ALA A 86 16.04 -10.20 0.63
N PRO A 87 15.47 -8.99 0.55
CA PRO A 87 14.72 -8.41 1.64
C PRO A 87 13.50 -9.23 2.07
N GLY A 88 12.88 -9.98 1.15
CA GLY A 88 11.74 -10.83 1.45
C GLY A 88 11.00 -11.30 0.21
N LEU A 89 10.18 -12.33 0.39
CA LEU A 89 9.34 -12.87 -0.68
C LEU A 89 7.86 -12.69 -0.32
N PRO A 90 7.05 -12.07 -1.18
CA PRO A 90 5.61 -11.93 -0.95
C PRO A 90 4.89 -13.27 -1.12
N LYS A 91 3.58 -13.30 -0.82
CA LYS A 91 2.77 -14.49 -1.10
C LYS A 91 2.83 -14.85 -2.58
N ILE A 92 2.86 -16.15 -2.91
CA ILE A 92 2.91 -16.65 -4.30
C ILE A 92 1.77 -16.07 -5.16
N SER A 93 0.61 -15.82 -4.55
CA SER A 93 -0.56 -15.27 -5.25
C SER A 93 -0.49 -13.76 -5.54
N ASP A 94 0.57 -13.05 -5.08
CA ASP A 94 0.70 -11.61 -5.26
C ASP A 94 2.17 -11.18 -5.41
N GLY A 95 2.61 -11.07 -6.64
CA GLY A 95 3.99 -10.73 -7.01
C GLY A 95 4.32 -9.23 -7.02
N GLN A 96 3.40 -8.35 -6.69
CA GLN A 96 3.58 -6.89 -6.87
C GLN A 96 4.84 -6.34 -6.20
N GLN A 97 5.12 -6.78 -4.96
CA GLN A 97 6.29 -6.31 -4.22
C GLN A 97 7.63 -6.76 -4.84
N LEU A 98 7.65 -7.84 -5.64
CA LEU A 98 8.85 -8.22 -6.39
C LEU A 98 9.23 -7.17 -7.44
N PHE A 99 8.25 -6.52 -8.07
CA PHE A 99 8.51 -5.42 -9.00
C PHE A 99 9.04 -4.17 -8.29
N VAL A 100 8.60 -3.91 -7.06
CA VAL A 100 9.19 -2.83 -6.21
C VAL A 100 10.65 -3.14 -5.93
N LEU A 101 10.97 -4.35 -5.46
CA LEU A 101 12.34 -4.77 -5.18
C LEU A 101 13.22 -4.74 -6.43
N ASN A 102 12.70 -5.18 -7.59
CA ASN A 102 13.39 -5.09 -8.87
C ASN A 102 13.71 -3.63 -9.22
N GLY A 103 12.75 -2.72 -9.09
CA GLY A 103 12.98 -1.31 -9.33
C GLY A 103 14.01 -0.72 -8.38
N LEU A 104 13.86 -0.95 -7.08
CA LEU A 104 14.81 -0.45 -6.07
C LEU A 104 16.24 -0.97 -6.27
N SER A 105 16.41 -2.23 -6.69
CA SER A 105 17.74 -2.80 -6.98
C SER A 105 18.45 -2.09 -8.13
N LYS A 106 17.68 -1.56 -9.08
CA LYS A 106 18.17 -0.86 -10.27
C LYS A 106 18.14 0.66 -10.16
N LEU A 107 17.67 1.18 -9.06
CA LEU A 107 17.60 2.63 -8.85
C LEU A 107 18.99 3.16 -8.50
N ALA A 108 19.44 4.17 -9.24
CA ALA A 108 20.71 4.86 -8.97
C ALA A 108 20.69 5.51 -7.57
N PRO A 109 21.84 5.80 -6.95
CA PRO A 109 21.92 6.41 -5.62
C PRO A 109 21.12 7.72 -5.49
N ASN A 110 21.04 8.52 -6.55
CA ASN A 110 20.26 9.75 -6.64
C ASN A 110 18.95 9.57 -7.43
N GLY A 111 18.52 8.32 -7.63
CA GLY A 111 17.39 7.99 -8.49
C GLY A 111 16.04 8.11 -7.77
N LYS A 112 14.99 8.22 -8.60
CA LYS A 112 13.58 8.23 -8.17
C LYS A 112 12.78 7.19 -8.93
N MET A 113 11.87 6.53 -8.23
CA MET A 113 10.95 5.55 -8.81
C MET A 113 9.51 5.92 -8.49
N ALA A 114 8.63 5.77 -9.47
CA ALA A 114 7.19 5.77 -9.28
C ALA A 114 6.60 4.45 -9.80
N ILE A 115 5.92 3.72 -8.92
CA ILE A 115 5.33 2.42 -9.24
C ILE A 115 3.89 2.36 -8.76
N ILE A 116 2.98 1.89 -9.62
CA ILE A 116 1.57 1.74 -9.28
C ILE A 116 1.34 0.35 -8.73
N GLN A 117 0.57 0.26 -7.62
CA GLN A 117 0.19 -0.98 -6.97
C GLN A 117 -1.26 -0.92 -6.51
N ASN A 118 -1.86 -2.06 -6.18
CA ASN A 118 -3.10 -2.10 -5.42
C ASN A 118 -2.83 -1.94 -3.91
N GLY A 119 -3.86 -2.05 -3.07
CA GLY A 119 -3.72 -1.85 -1.63
C GLY A 119 -2.99 -2.98 -0.88
N SER A 120 -2.92 -4.20 -1.43
CA SER A 120 -2.34 -5.36 -0.74
C SER A 120 -0.91 -5.12 -0.20
N PRO A 121 0.03 -4.55 -0.97
CA PRO A 121 1.38 -4.27 -0.50
C PRO A 121 1.49 -3.37 0.72
N LEU A 122 0.46 -2.58 1.01
CA LEU A 122 0.47 -1.65 2.15
C LEU A 122 0.37 -2.34 3.50
N PHE A 123 -0.40 -3.43 3.59
CA PHE A 123 -0.74 -4.07 4.88
C PHE A 123 -0.67 -5.60 4.88
N SER A 124 -0.53 -6.26 3.72
CA SER A 124 -0.50 -7.72 3.66
C SER A 124 0.69 -8.31 4.42
N GLY A 125 0.47 -9.48 5.01
CA GLY A 125 1.49 -10.22 5.76
C GLY A 125 1.66 -9.74 7.20
N ASP A 126 1.94 -10.70 8.08
CA ASP A 126 2.16 -10.47 9.50
C ASP A 126 3.62 -10.08 9.79
N ALA A 127 3.91 -9.61 11.02
CA ALA A 127 5.26 -9.29 11.48
C ALA A 127 6.25 -10.44 11.21
N GLY A 128 7.38 -10.13 10.58
CA GLY A 128 8.41 -11.08 10.18
C GLY A 128 8.06 -11.91 8.94
N SER A 129 6.92 -11.67 8.27
CA SER A 129 6.61 -12.27 6.97
C SER A 129 7.28 -11.51 5.81
N GLY A 130 7.45 -12.16 4.66
CA GLY A 130 8.09 -11.54 3.50
C GLY A 130 7.54 -10.17 3.12
N PRO A 131 6.21 -9.98 2.99
CA PRO A 131 5.63 -8.66 2.68
C PRO A 131 5.97 -7.59 3.74
N SER A 132 5.94 -7.93 5.01
CA SER A 132 6.31 -7.02 6.11
C SER A 132 7.80 -6.68 6.09
N GLU A 133 8.68 -7.67 5.81
CA GLU A 133 10.12 -7.46 5.71
C GLU A 133 10.49 -6.60 4.49
N ILE A 134 9.75 -6.69 3.38
CA ILE A 134 9.94 -5.80 2.24
C ILE A 134 9.59 -4.35 2.61
N ARG A 135 8.47 -4.11 3.31
CA ARG A 135 8.12 -2.77 3.82
C ARG A 135 9.17 -2.25 4.79
N ARG A 136 9.61 -3.11 5.72
CA ARG A 136 10.70 -2.81 6.64
C ARG A 136 11.95 -2.35 5.92
N TYR A 137 12.39 -3.12 4.92
CA TYR A 137 13.56 -2.79 4.11
C TYR A 137 13.45 -1.42 3.45
N ILE A 138 12.30 -1.09 2.87
CA ILE A 138 12.09 0.18 2.19
C ILE A 138 12.04 1.35 3.19
N LEU A 139 11.38 1.16 4.32
CA LEU A 139 11.17 2.20 5.35
C LEU A 139 12.45 2.44 6.18
N GLU A 140 13.13 1.38 6.63
CA GLU A 140 14.36 1.51 7.43
C GLU A 140 15.54 2.07 6.61
N ASN A 141 15.55 1.89 5.29
CA ASN A 141 16.51 2.56 4.41
C ASN A 141 16.07 3.99 4.02
N ASP A 142 14.95 4.47 4.52
CA ASP A 142 14.38 5.77 4.20
C ASP A 142 14.18 6.01 2.69
N TRP A 143 13.78 4.99 1.96
CA TRP A 143 13.57 5.10 0.50
C TRP A 143 12.13 5.39 0.09
N LEU A 144 11.15 5.15 0.94
CA LEU A 144 9.77 5.53 0.66
C LEU A 144 9.58 7.03 0.89
N ASP A 145 9.35 7.78 -0.19
CA ASP A 145 9.18 9.23 -0.14
C ASP A 145 7.71 9.62 0.01
N ALA A 146 6.82 9.02 -0.81
CA ALA A 146 5.39 9.26 -0.70
C ALA A 146 4.56 8.08 -1.22
N ILE A 147 3.29 8.02 -0.79
CA ILE A 147 2.26 7.19 -1.38
C ILE A 147 1.07 8.08 -1.74
N VAL A 148 0.63 8.00 -3.00
CA VAL A 148 -0.58 8.68 -3.48
C VAL A 148 -1.67 7.65 -3.72
N GLN A 149 -2.75 7.72 -2.95
CA GLN A 149 -3.96 6.93 -3.19
C GLN A 149 -4.77 7.57 -4.31
N LEU A 150 -5.08 6.80 -5.35
CA LEU A 150 -5.99 7.20 -6.41
C LEU A 150 -7.40 6.65 -6.16
N GLY A 151 -8.39 7.28 -6.77
CA GLY A 151 -9.78 6.81 -6.72
C GLY A 151 -9.99 5.45 -7.40
N THR A 152 -11.20 4.95 -7.30
CA THR A 152 -11.65 3.74 -7.98
C THR A 152 -11.90 3.98 -9.47
N ASP A 153 -12.01 2.90 -10.25
CA ASP A 153 -12.39 2.93 -11.67
C ASP A 153 -11.47 3.79 -12.57
N MET A 154 -10.19 3.92 -12.20
CA MET A 154 -9.18 4.68 -12.97
C MET A 154 -8.57 3.88 -14.13
N PHE A 155 -8.67 2.55 -14.12
CA PHE A 155 -8.03 1.65 -15.08
C PHE A 155 -9.04 0.78 -15.80
N MET A 156 -8.69 0.37 -17.03
CA MET A 156 -9.62 -0.36 -17.91
C MET A 156 -9.98 -1.76 -17.42
N ASN A 157 -9.11 -2.39 -16.63
CA ASN A 157 -9.25 -3.79 -16.22
C ASN A 157 -9.48 -3.97 -14.72
N THR A 158 -9.60 -2.89 -13.95
CA THR A 158 -9.82 -2.96 -12.52
C THR A 158 -10.58 -1.76 -11.99
N GLY A 159 -11.54 -2.00 -11.11
CA GLY A 159 -12.32 -0.96 -10.41
C GLY A 159 -11.80 -0.63 -9.01
N ILE A 160 -10.68 -1.25 -8.57
CA ILE A 160 -10.15 -1.04 -7.23
C ILE A 160 -9.33 0.25 -7.13
N SER A 161 -9.21 0.77 -5.91
CA SER A 161 -8.27 1.86 -5.62
C SER A 161 -6.84 1.41 -5.85
N THR A 162 -6.03 2.28 -6.42
CA THR A 162 -4.62 2.06 -6.69
C THR A 162 -3.77 3.09 -5.99
N TYR A 163 -2.50 2.77 -5.81
CA TYR A 163 -1.56 3.56 -5.04
C TYR A 163 -0.28 3.75 -5.84
N ILE A 164 0.15 5.00 -5.98
CA ILE A 164 1.45 5.32 -6.57
C ILE A 164 2.46 5.37 -5.43
N TRP A 165 3.40 4.44 -5.41
CA TRP A 165 4.54 4.48 -4.51
C TRP A 165 5.65 5.30 -5.13
N ILE A 166 6.08 6.34 -4.46
CA ILE A 166 7.21 7.18 -4.86
C ILE A 166 8.38 6.85 -3.94
N CYS A 167 9.43 6.31 -4.53
CA CYS A 167 10.66 5.98 -3.81
C CYS A 167 11.81 6.86 -4.29
N SER A 168 12.66 7.28 -3.37
CA SER A 168 13.88 8.05 -3.64
C SER A 168 15.01 7.53 -2.77
N LYS A 169 16.17 7.28 -3.35
CA LYS A 169 17.37 6.93 -2.58
C LYS A 169 18.12 8.15 -2.04
N ASP A 170 17.75 9.33 -2.51
CA ASP A 170 18.33 10.61 -2.12
C ASP A 170 17.21 11.61 -1.83
N LYS A 171 16.64 11.49 -0.64
CA LYS A 171 15.62 12.42 -0.17
C LYS A 171 16.26 13.75 0.25
N PRO A 172 15.65 14.91 -0.06
CA PRO A 172 16.09 16.16 0.51
C PRO A 172 15.91 16.17 2.04
N ILE A 173 16.76 16.94 2.74
CA ILE A 173 16.86 16.93 4.21
C ILE A 173 15.49 17.10 4.91
N HIS A 174 14.60 17.97 4.40
CA HIS A 174 13.29 18.21 5.00
C HIS A 174 12.32 17.02 4.87
N ARG A 175 12.62 16.02 3.99
CA ARG A 175 11.85 14.80 3.80
C ARG A 175 12.52 13.56 4.40
N ALA A 176 13.77 13.70 4.87
CA ALA A 176 14.51 12.58 5.45
C ALA A 176 13.81 12.04 6.70
N GLY A 177 13.71 10.73 6.83
CA GLY A 177 13.02 10.04 7.92
C GLY A 177 11.50 10.18 7.90
N LYS A 178 10.91 10.74 6.84
CA LYS A 178 9.47 11.00 6.73
C LYS A 178 8.87 10.39 5.48
N VAL A 179 7.58 10.06 5.56
CA VAL A 179 6.78 9.60 4.41
C VAL A 179 5.56 10.49 4.27
N GLN A 180 5.32 10.97 3.07
CA GLN A 180 4.11 11.73 2.75
C GLN A 180 3.03 10.78 2.24
N LEU A 181 1.87 10.78 2.87
CA LEU A 181 0.68 10.10 2.37
C LEU A 181 -0.25 11.15 1.75
N ILE A 182 -0.69 10.90 0.52
CA ILE A 182 -1.61 11.78 -0.19
C ILE A 182 -2.86 10.97 -0.54
N ASP A 183 -3.98 11.33 0.06
CA ASP A 183 -5.28 10.82 -0.36
C ASP A 183 -5.81 11.67 -1.52
N ALA A 184 -5.73 11.14 -2.73
CA ALA A 184 -6.27 11.72 -3.95
C ALA A 184 -7.46 10.90 -4.48
N SER A 185 -8.16 10.18 -3.61
CA SER A 185 -9.34 9.38 -3.97
C SER A 185 -10.49 10.22 -4.55
N HIS A 186 -10.50 11.52 -4.27
CA HIS A 186 -11.44 12.50 -4.80
C HIS A 186 -10.87 13.34 -5.99
N CYS A 187 -9.63 13.06 -6.40
CA CYS A 187 -9.00 13.74 -7.54
C CYS A 187 -9.31 13.03 -8.86
N PHE A 188 -10.54 13.14 -9.33
CA PHE A 188 -10.96 12.58 -10.61
C PHE A 188 -12.14 13.35 -11.20
N GLU A 189 -12.37 13.16 -12.48
CA GLU A 189 -13.58 13.55 -13.18
C GLU A 189 -14.24 12.33 -13.81
N ALA A 190 -15.56 12.23 -13.66
CA ALA A 190 -16.33 11.13 -14.23
C ALA A 190 -16.38 11.22 -15.76
N ARG A 191 -16.13 10.10 -16.43
CA ARG A 191 -16.23 9.99 -17.88
C ARG A 191 -17.68 9.94 -18.35
N ARG A 192 -17.98 10.55 -19.48
CA ARG A 192 -19.30 10.41 -20.13
C ARG A 192 -19.56 8.99 -20.62
N LYS A 193 -18.52 8.26 -21.04
CA LYS A 193 -18.60 6.85 -21.47
C LYS A 193 -17.46 6.08 -20.84
N SER A 194 -17.76 4.92 -20.28
CA SER A 194 -16.77 4.01 -19.74
C SER A 194 -15.94 3.34 -20.86
N ILE A 195 -14.70 2.96 -20.51
CA ILE A 195 -13.85 2.11 -21.36
C ILE A 195 -13.47 0.91 -20.51
N GLY A 196 -14.12 -0.23 -20.73
CA GLY A 196 -14.05 -1.36 -19.79
C GLY A 196 -14.59 -0.94 -18.43
N THR A 197 -13.82 -1.21 -17.37
CA THR A 197 -14.15 -0.77 -16.00
C THR A 197 -13.81 0.69 -15.72
N LYS A 198 -13.02 1.34 -16.58
CA LYS A 198 -12.60 2.73 -16.37
C LYS A 198 -13.77 3.69 -16.55
N ARG A 199 -14.16 4.34 -15.45
CA ARG A 199 -15.25 5.35 -15.39
C ARG A 199 -14.75 6.74 -15.04
N ASN A 200 -13.53 6.86 -14.52
CA ASN A 200 -12.94 8.08 -14.02
C ASN A 200 -11.62 8.41 -14.75
N ASP A 201 -11.36 9.69 -14.92
CA ASP A 201 -10.12 10.21 -15.48
C ASP A 201 -9.40 11.11 -14.48
N ILE A 202 -8.07 11.04 -14.47
CA ILE A 202 -7.21 12.04 -13.84
C ILE A 202 -6.97 13.13 -14.87
N THR A 203 -7.67 14.26 -14.74
CA THR A 203 -7.48 15.42 -15.60
C THR A 203 -6.23 16.21 -15.24
N ASP A 204 -5.86 17.19 -16.07
CA ASP A 204 -4.74 18.06 -15.77
C ASP A 204 -4.92 18.78 -14.44
N LYS A 205 -6.15 19.25 -14.14
CA LYS A 205 -6.49 19.85 -12.84
C LYS A 205 -6.20 18.90 -11.68
N CYS A 206 -6.61 17.64 -11.80
CA CYS A 206 -6.37 16.62 -10.78
C CYS A 206 -4.86 16.37 -10.58
N ARG A 207 -4.13 16.23 -11.70
CA ARG A 207 -2.68 16.02 -11.67
C ARG A 207 -1.96 17.20 -11.01
N ASP A 208 -2.34 18.44 -11.34
CA ASP A 208 -1.72 19.64 -10.80
C ASP A 208 -1.93 19.76 -9.28
N LEU A 209 -3.11 19.38 -8.77
CA LEU A 209 -3.37 19.33 -7.33
C LEU A 209 -2.49 18.29 -6.63
N ILE A 210 -2.37 17.08 -7.18
CA ILE A 210 -1.54 16.00 -6.62
C ILE A 210 -0.05 16.42 -6.62
N VAL A 211 0.43 16.97 -7.75
CA VAL A 211 1.82 17.45 -7.88
C VAL A 211 2.10 18.60 -6.91
N LYS A 212 1.15 19.53 -6.76
CA LYS A 212 1.26 20.62 -5.79
C LYS A 212 1.32 20.09 -4.35
N ALA A 213 0.44 19.16 -3.99
CA ALA A 213 0.44 18.54 -2.65
C ALA A 213 1.77 17.83 -2.37
N TYR A 214 2.27 17.04 -3.34
CA TYR A 214 3.55 16.36 -3.23
C TYR A 214 4.72 17.34 -3.08
N GLY A 215 4.76 18.40 -3.87
CA GLY A 215 5.85 19.38 -3.88
C GLY A 215 5.86 20.29 -2.66
N ALA A 216 4.68 20.68 -2.16
CA ALA A 216 4.56 21.54 -0.98
C ALA A 216 4.99 20.85 0.32
N PHE A 217 4.80 19.53 0.43
CA PHE A 217 5.17 18.73 1.61
C PHE A 217 4.61 19.32 2.92
N GLU A 218 3.30 19.54 2.96
CA GLU A 218 2.59 20.13 4.11
C GLU A 218 1.72 19.09 4.79
N ASN A 219 1.77 19.06 6.13
CA ASN A 219 0.99 18.11 6.94
C ASN A 219 -0.43 18.60 7.18
N GLY A 220 -1.43 17.72 7.02
CA GLY A 220 -2.84 18.00 7.29
C GLY A 220 -3.52 18.93 6.28
N THR A 221 -2.87 19.25 5.16
CA THR A 221 -3.33 20.24 4.20
C THR A 221 -4.20 19.61 3.12
N ILE A 222 -5.32 20.28 2.81
CA ILE A 222 -6.23 19.95 1.70
C ILE A 222 -5.94 20.88 0.52
N TYR A 223 -5.80 20.29 -0.66
CA TYR A 223 -5.56 20.99 -1.92
C TYR A 223 -6.78 20.80 -2.83
N GLY A 224 -7.40 21.88 -3.23
CA GLY A 224 -8.64 21.87 -4.01
C GLY A 224 -9.87 22.21 -3.17
N GLU A 225 -11.04 21.83 -3.65
CA GLU A 225 -12.34 22.12 -3.02
C GLU A 225 -12.90 20.85 -2.37
N LYS A 226 -13.07 20.82 -1.05
CA LYS A 226 -13.49 19.64 -0.29
C LYS A 226 -14.83 19.04 -0.78
N ASP A 227 -15.72 19.85 -1.32
CA ASP A 227 -17.00 19.42 -1.89
C ASP A 227 -16.92 19.06 -3.39
N GLY A 228 -15.70 18.95 -3.95
CA GLY A 228 -15.43 18.69 -5.34
C GLY A 228 -14.16 17.87 -5.56
N ILE A 229 -13.27 18.39 -6.41
CA ILE A 229 -11.99 17.76 -6.73
C ILE A 229 -10.94 18.25 -5.73
N TYR A 230 -10.43 17.34 -4.91
CA TYR A 230 -9.41 17.65 -3.92
C TYR A 230 -8.50 16.45 -3.61
N CYS A 231 -7.37 16.72 -2.99
CA CYS A 231 -6.55 15.73 -2.31
C CYS A 231 -6.08 16.25 -0.95
N GLN A 232 -5.77 15.35 -0.04
CA GLN A 232 -5.27 15.67 1.30
C GLN A 232 -3.89 15.09 1.51
N SER A 233 -2.99 15.86 2.09
CA SER A 233 -1.62 15.46 2.42
C SER A 233 -1.45 15.32 3.92
N LYS A 234 -0.85 14.21 4.36
CA LYS A 234 -0.39 14.00 5.74
C LYS A 234 1.04 13.48 5.73
N ILE A 235 1.83 13.87 6.73
CA ILE A 235 3.25 13.51 6.84
C ILE A 235 3.42 12.72 8.13
N PHE A 236 4.15 11.62 8.03
CA PHE A 236 4.43 10.71 9.14
C PHE A 236 5.93 10.44 9.24
N ASP A 237 6.42 10.26 10.45
CA ASP A 237 7.75 9.71 10.64
C ASP A 237 7.77 8.22 10.27
N THR A 238 8.88 7.73 9.72
CA THR A 238 9.00 6.34 9.22
C THR A 238 8.69 5.31 10.30
N GLU A 239 9.00 5.62 11.55
CA GLU A 239 8.78 4.75 12.71
C GLU A 239 7.30 4.53 13.03
N GLU A 240 6.42 5.46 12.67
CA GLU A 240 4.97 5.35 12.90
C GLU A 240 4.31 4.19 12.13
N PHE A 241 4.98 3.69 11.08
CA PHE A 241 4.52 2.53 10.33
C PHE A 241 5.00 1.20 10.90
N GLY A 242 5.88 1.25 11.89
CA GLY A 242 6.45 0.07 12.53
C GLY A 242 5.72 -0.30 13.82
N TYR A 243 5.69 -1.59 14.11
CA TYR A 243 5.15 -2.12 15.36
C TYR A 243 5.93 -3.35 15.83
N GLN A 244 5.87 -3.63 17.12
CA GLN A 244 6.29 -4.88 17.70
C GLN A 244 5.07 -5.75 17.96
N LYS A 245 4.98 -6.89 17.29
CA LYS A 245 3.96 -7.89 17.59
C LYS A 245 4.44 -8.71 18.77
N ILE A 246 3.84 -8.49 19.92
CA ILE A 246 4.07 -9.27 21.14
C ILE A 246 3.08 -10.43 21.21
N VAL A 247 3.49 -11.51 21.85
CA VAL A 247 2.62 -12.64 22.16
C VAL A 247 2.29 -12.58 23.64
N VAL A 248 1.01 -12.48 23.94
CA VAL A 248 0.44 -12.45 25.28
C VAL A 248 0.04 -13.86 25.66
N GLU A 249 0.69 -14.40 26.70
CA GLU A 249 0.37 -15.71 27.27
C GLU A 249 -0.40 -15.50 28.57
N GLN A 250 -1.37 -16.38 28.84
CA GLN A 250 -2.11 -16.43 30.08
C GLN A 250 -1.92 -17.78 30.75
N PRO A 251 -1.99 -17.89 32.12
CA PRO A 251 -1.75 -19.13 32.80
C PRO A 251 -2.90 -20.12 32.63
N GLN A 252 -2.54 -21.38 32.48
CA GLN A 252 -3.48 -22.49 32.64
C GLN A 252 -3.87 -22.63 34.10
N LYS A 253 -5.16 -22.81 34.39
CA LYS A 253 -5.71 -23.00 35.72
C LYS A 253 -6.27 -24.42 35.88
N ASP A 254 -6.19 -24.96 37.11
CA ASP A 254 -6.81 -26.22 37.45
C ASP A 254 -8.32 -26.08 37.74
N GLU A 255 -8.97 -27.17 38.15
CA GLU A 255 -10.40 -27.21 38.45
C GLU A 255 -10.79 -26.29 39.64
N ASN A 256 -9.83 -25.88 40.46
CA ASN A 256 -10.02 -24.96 41.60
C ASN A 256 -9.71 -23.51 41.23
N GLY A 257 -9.26 -23.25 40.01
CA GLY A 257 -8.88 -21.92 39.53
C GLY A 257 -7.45 -21.51 39.90
N GLU A 258 -6.63 -22.45 40.43
CA GLU A 258 -5.22 -22.19 40.77
C GLU A 258 -4.32 -22.32 39.53
N ILE A 259 -3.28 -21.47 39.46
CA ILE A 259 -2.32 -21.47 38.34
C ILE A 259 -1.48 -22.74 38.37
N ILE A 260 -1.47 -23.47 37.26
CA ILE A 260 -0.62 -24.66 37.11
C ILE A 260 0.81 -24.24 36.86
N LEU A 261 1.72 -24.67 37.75
CA LEU A 261 3.15 -24.41 37.68
C LEU A 261 3.94 -25.64 37.19
N LYS A 262 4.88 -25.40 36.25
CA LYS A 262 5.87 -26.40 35.83
C LYS A 262 7.28 -25.84 36.04
N LYS A 263 8.08 -26.49 36.88
CA LYS A 263 9.42 -26.02 37.29
C LYS A 263 9.40 -24.58 37.83
N GLY A 264 8.36 -24.23 38.61
CA GLY A 264 8.21 -22.90 39.21
C GLY A 264 7.77 -21.76 38.28
N LYS A 265 7.39 -22.08 37.03
CA LYS A 265 6.86 -21.10 36.08
C LYS A 265 5.44 -21.45 35.70
N PRO A 266 4.57 -20.45 35.45
CA PRO A 266 3.22 -20.68 34.95
C PRO A 266 3.24 -21.46 33.62
N VAL A 267 2.31 -22.40 33.47
CA VAL A 267 2.09 -23.09 32.18
C VAL A 267 1.14 -22.22 31.36
N ALA A 268 1.54 -21.91 30.12
CA ALA A 268 0.70 -21.13 29.21
C ALA A 268 -0.52 -21.92 28.75
N ASP A 269 -1.68 -21.32 28.81
CA ASP A 269 -2.89 -21.80 28.13
C ASP A 269 -2.91 -21.34 26.68
N VAL A 270 -2.72 -22.29 25.77
CA VAL A 270 -2.65 -22.00 24.33
C VAL A 270 -3.98 -21.47 23.78
N SER A 271 -5.10 -21.80 24.42
CA SER A 271 -6.44 -21.35 24.01
C SER A 271 -6.70 -19.88 24.34
N LEU A 272 -5.98 -19.34 25.36
CA LEU A 272 -6.07 -17.96 25.82
C LEU A 272 -4.94 -17.07 25.25
N ARG A 273 -4.06 -17.66 24.44
CA ARG A 273 -2.96 -16.91 23.81
C ARG A 273 -3.52 -15.87 22.85
N ASP A 274 -3.04 -14.64 22.99
CA ASP A 274 -3.37 -13.51 22.13
C ASP A 274 -2.12 -12.78 21.63
N THR A 275 -2.30 -11.82 20.74
CA THR A 275 -1.20 -11.02 20.19
C THR A 275 -1.60 -9.57 20.13
N GLU A 276 -0.67 -8.68 20.51
CA GLU A 276 -0.85 -7.23 20.42
C GLU A 276 0.18 -6.61 19.49
N LYS A 277 -0.19 -5.50 18.85
CA LYS A 277 0.69 -4.69 18.03
C LYS A 277 1.05 -3.40 18.75
N VAL A 278 2.22 -3.39 19.37
CA VAL A 278 2.75 -2.22 20.07
C VAL A 278 3.47 -1.32 19.06
N PRO A 279 3.08 -0.04 18.87
CA PRO A 279 3.80 0.89 18.01
C PRO A 279 5.29 0.97 18.37
N LEU A 280 6.18 1.16 17.39
CA LEU A 280 7.61 1.34 17.68
C LEU A 280 7.91 2.61 18.46
N THR A 281 6.99 3.56 18.45
CA THR A 281 7.07 4.82 19.19
C THR A 281 6.72 4.69 20.68
N GLU A 282 6.38 3.48 21.14
CA GLU A 282 5.93 3.22 22.51
C GLU A 282 6.72 2.06 23.14
N GLU A 283 7.00 2.16 24.44
CA GLU A 283 7.65 1.08 25.20
C GLU A 283 6.66 -0.08 25.46
N ILE A 284 7.12 -1.31 25.17
CA ILE A 284 6.29 -2.52 25.26
C ILE A 284 5.70 -2.69 26.67
N GLU A 285 6.50 -2.45 27.71
CA GLU A 285 6.05 -2.66 29.09
C GLU A 285 4.97 -1.65 29.50
N GLU A 286 5.07 -0.39 29.03
CA GLU A 286 4.07 0.63 29.32
C GLU A 286 2.76 0.33 28.61
N TYR A 287 2.84 -0.04 27.32
CA TYR A 287 1.69 -0.49 26.54
C TYR A 287 1.00 -1.70 27.23
N PHE A 288 1.79 -2.72 27.59
CA PHE A 288 1.27 -3.94 28.20
C PHE A 288 0.54 -3.69 29.52
N LYS A 289 1.09 -2.82 30.39
CA LYS A 289 0.46 -2.40 31.65
C LYS A 289 -0.86 -1.65 31.42
N ARG A 290 -0.95 -0.84 30.38
CA ARG A 290 -2.11 -0.01 30.09
C ARG A 290 -3.22 -0.78 29.38
N GLU A 291 -2.86 -1.57 28.36
CA GLU A 291 -3.84 -2.17 27.45
C GLU A 291 -4.15 -3.64 27.76
N VAL A 292 -3.23 -4.38 28.36
CA VAL A 292 -3.39 -5.83 28.56
C VAL A 292 -3.70 -6.20 30.02
N LEU A 293 -2.91 -5.72 30.96
CA LEU A 293 -3.07 -6.12 32.38
C LEU A 293 -4.43 -5.76 33.00
N PRO A 294 -5.14 -4.69 32.62
CA PRO A 294 -6.47 -4.43 33.14
C PRO A 294 -7.51 -5.52 32.81
N TYR A 295 -7.31 -6.22 31.69
CA TYR A 295 -8.21 -7.28 31.21
C TYR A 295 -7.67 -8.70 31.51
N ALA A 296 -6.35 -8.84 31.60
CA ALA A 296 -5.65 -10.09 31.88
C ALA A 296 -4.54 -9.88 32.93
N PRO A 297 -4.86 -9.73 34.22
CA PRO A 297 -3.89 -9.36 35.26
C PRO A 297 -2.74 -10.35 35.46
N GLU A 298 -2.95 -11.62 35.07
CA GLU A 298 -1.97 -12.72 35.24
C GLU A 298 -1.20 -13.01 33.94
N ALA A 299 -1.42 -12.22 32.90
CA ALA A 299 -0.76 -12.39 31.59
C ALA A 299 0.72 -11.99 31.65
N TRP A 300 1.49 -12.56 30.76
CA TRP A 300 2.89 -12.17 30.51
C TRP A 300 3.23 -12.17 29.03
N ILE A 301 4.32 -11.51 28.68
CA ILE A 301 4.84 -11.44 27.31
C ILE A 301 5.80 -12.59 27.07
N ASP A 302 5.65 -13.34 25.97
CA ASP A 302 6.67 -14.24 25.48
C ASP A 302 7.65 -13.47 24.58
N GLU A 303 8.70 -12.92 25.19
CA GLU A 303 9.72 -12.10 24.51
C GLU A 303 10.35 -12.80 23.30
N LYS A 304 10.50 -14.15 23.35
CA LYS A 304 11.11 -14.92 22.27
C LYS A 304 10.25 -14.96 21.00
N LYS A 305 8.97 -14.66 21.13
CA LYS A 305 8.02 -14.63 20.02
C LYS A 305 7.73 -13.21 19.52
N THR A 306 8.28 -12.20 20.18
CA THR A 306 8.14 -10.80 19.72
C THR A 306 8.80 -10.62 18.36
N LYS A 307 8.07 -10.01 17.43
CA LYS A 307 8.53 -9.76 16.06
C LYS A 307 8.23 -8.32 15.65
N LYS A 308 9.19 -7.70 15.00
CA LYS A 308 9.00 -6.38 14.38
C LYS A 308 8.23 -6.52 13.06
N GLY A 309 7.27 -5.65 12.82
CA GLY A 309 6.47 -5.60 11.60
C GLY A 309 6.28 -4.17 11.12
N TYR A 310 5.89 -4.03 9.86
CA TYR A 310 5.58 -2.75 9.24
C TYR A 310 4.29 -2.85 8.43
N GLU A 311 3.41 -1.85 8.57
CA GLU A 311 2.20 -1.69 7.77
C GLU A 311 1.92 -0.20 7.53
N ILE A 312 1.27 0.12 6.42
CA ILE A 312 0.92 1.50 6.05
C ILE A 312 -0.61 1.57 5.91
N PRO A 313 -1.34 1.78 7.01
CA PRO A 313 -2.80 1.74 7.01
C PRO A 313 -3.41 3.03 6.46
N MET A 314 -3.28 3.26 5.14
CA MET A 314 -3.79 4.47 4.45
C MET A 314 -5.20 4.85 4.89
N THR A 315 -6.13 3.92 4.86
CA THR A 315 -7.53 4.16 5.21
C THR A 315 -7.69 4.68 6.65
N ARG A 316 -6.92 4.12 7.60
CA ARG A 316 -6.97 4.55 9.01
C ARG A 316 -6.54 6.00 9.18
N TYR A 317 -5.53 6.43 8.44
CA TYR A 317 -4.97 7.79 8.57
C TYR A 317 -5.89 8.87 7.98
N PHE A 318 -6.68 8.53 6.95
CA PHE A 318 -7.59 9.47 6.30
C PHE A 318 -9.06 9.24 6.65
N TYR A 319 -9.34 8.30 7.56
CA TYR A 319 -10.70 8.06 8.04
C TYR A 319 -11.19 9.25 8.86
N GLU A 320 -12.28 9.86 8.41
CA GLU A 320 -13.05 10.84 9.17
C GLU A 320 -14.33 10.14 9.67
N TYR A 321 -14.50 10.05 10.98
CA TYR A 321 -15.71 9.47 11.55
C TYR A 321 -16.92 10.35 11.18
N GLN A 322 -17.85 9.78 10.45
CA GLN A 322 -19.17 10.39 10.23
C GLN A 322 -20.13 9.73 11.19
N ALA A 323 -20.70 10.53 12.09
CA ALA A 323 -21.76 10.04 12.97
C ALA A 323 -22.92 9.55 12.09
N PRO A 324 -23.47 8.34 12.35
CA PRO A 324 -24.64 7.88 11.63
C PRO A 324 -25.80 8.85 11.88
N GLU A 325 -26.63 9.02 10.85
CA GLU A 325 -27.86 9.81 11.00
C GLU A 325 -28.70 9.28 12.18
N PRO A 326 -29.29 10.15 13.00
CA PRO A 326 -30.20 9.72 14.06
C PRO A 326 -31.33 8.84 13.51
N VAL A 327 -31.68 7.78 14.23
CA VAL A 327 -32.69 6.83 13.79
C VAL A 327 -34.06 7.55 13.57
N GLU A 328 -34.32 8.59 14.34
CA GLU A 328 -35.51 9.44 14.23
C GLU A 328 -35.61 10.16 12.88
N GLU A 329 -34.49 10.69 12.37
CA GLU A 329 -34.43 11.36 11.07
C GLU A 329 -34.61 10.38 9.91
N ILE A 330 -34.00 9.18 10.02
CA ILE A 330 -34.22 8.11 9.08
C ILE A 330 -35.65 7.66 9.05
N ALA A 331 -36.31 7.53 10.23
CA ALA A 331 -37.69 7.11 10.35
C ALA A 331 -38.65 8.13 9.71
N VAL A 332 -38.40 9.43 9.91
CA VAL A 332 -39.22 10.51 9.28
C VAL A 332 -39.11 10.42 7.77
N ARG A 333 -37.88 10.30 7.23
CA ARG A 333 -37.65 10.21 5.78
C ARG A 333 -38.23 8.94 5.15
N LEU A 334 -38.21 7.80 5.85
CA LEU A 334 -38.91 6.58 5.43
C LEU A 334 -40.43 6.77 5.38
N HIS A 335 -41.00 7.42 6.38
CA HIS A 335 -42.44 7.70 6.40
C HIS A 335 -42.86 8.65 5.27
N GLU A 336 -42.10 9.69 4.99
CA GLU A 336 -42.32 10.58 3.85
C GLU A 336 -42.29 9.82 2.52
N LEU A 337 -41.31 8.95 2.33
CA LEU A 337 -41.21 8.10 1.12
C LEU A 337 -42.39 7.13 1.02
N GLU A 338 -42.85 6.55 2.12
CA GLU A 338 -44.03 5.68 2.17
C GLU A 338 -45.29 6.43 1.71
N LEU A 339 -45.51 7.66 2.20
CA LEU A 339 -46.63 8.52 1.79
C LEU A 339 -46.56 8.89 0.30
N ASP A 340 -45.39 9.19 -0.23
CA ASP A 340 -45.16 9.49 -1.65
C ASP A 340 -45.47 8.29 -2.54
N ILE A 341 -45.03 7.09 -2.13
CA ILE A 341 -45.33 5.83 -2.81
C ILE A 341 -46.86 5.59 -2.80
N GLN A 342 -47.49 5.74 -1.64
CA GLN A 342 -48.94 5.56 -1.51
C GLN A 342 -49.71 6.53 -2.42
N SER A 343 -49.34 7.81 -2.40
CA SER A 343 -49.92 8.85 -3.26
C SER A 343 -49.74 8.53 -4.75
N SER A 344 -48.56 8.03 -5.14
CA SER A 344 -48.29 7.63 -6.53
C SER A 344 -49.10 6.41 -6.96
N LEU A 345 -49.29 5.44 -6.06
CA LEU A 345 -50.14 4.28 -6.31
C LEU A 345 -51.61 4.65 -6.41
N ASP A 346 -52.10 5.54 -5.53
CA ASP A 346 -53.48 6.06 -5.57
C ASP A 346 -53.74 6.84 -6.87
N ALA A 347 -52.77 7.62 -7.33
CA ALA A 347 -52.85 8.33 -8.64
C ALA A 347 -52.90 7.37 -9.83
N LEU A 348 -52.20 6.24 -9.75
CA LEU A 348 -52.17 5.23 -10.85
C LEU A 348 -53.34 4.27 -10.83
N PHE A 349 -53.86 3.93 -9.68
CA PHE A 349 -54.90 2.89 -9.51
C PHE A 349 -56.19 3.37 -8.84
N GLY A 350 -56.22 4.62 -8.37
CA GLY A 350 -57.35 5.19 -7.59
C GLY A 350 -58.48 5.78 -8.42
N GLU A 351 -58.51 5.66 -9.74
CA GLU A 351 -59.68 5.99 -10.60
C GLU A 351 -60.43 4.71 -10.93
N LYS A 352 -61.34 4.31 -10.04
CA LYS A 352 -62.61 3.65 -10.38
C LYS A 352 -63.70 3.97 -9.42
#